data_843d36c09550afcca69f6478174fd163
#
_entry.id   843d36c09550afcca69f6478174fd163
#
_cell.length_a   1.000
_cell.length_b   1.000
_cell.length_c   1.000
_cell.angle_alpha   90.00
_cell.angle_beta   90.00
_cell.angle_gamma   90.00
#
_symmetry.space_group_name_H-M   'P 1'
#
loop_
_entity.id
_entity.type
_entity.pdbx_description
1 polymer ?
#
loop_
_entity_poly.entity_id
_entity_poly.type
_entity_poly.pdbx_seq_one_letter_code
_entity_poly.pdbx_strand_id
1 'polypeptide(L)'
;LHDDEGTGLSFYTNREDSIASQDMTVELSRINLKEFRRILPYMPDMEGWIGAEAHYIESGPYMMVSSDLKVDEFKYEGTPLGNWEFSGVYLPGDEKDHHVDGYIRHNNKEIAHLGGIYLPTTDGKGNLSADVAFEHFPLNVINPFIPDNMIELGGDIDGTLAMKGDPSKPLLNGELSLDSVSIFMPALSALF
;
A
#
# COMPACT_ATOMS: atom_id res chain seq x y z
N LEU A 1 -10.27 -13.87 18.79
CA LEU A 1 -9.46 -13.58 19.98
C LEU A 1 -9.30 -12.08 20.06
N HIS A 2 -9.94 -11.45 21.05
CA HIS A 2 -9.78 -10.02 21.33
C HIS A 2 -9.29 -9.88 22.77
N ASP A 3 -8.46 -8.87 23.00
CA ASP A 3 -8.10 -8.43 24.35
C ASP A 3 -9.05 -7.32 24.84
N ASP A 4 -8.85 -6.85 26.08
CA ASP A 4 -9.70 -5.82 26.71
C ASP A 4 -9.54 -4.43 26.01
N GLU A 5 -8.52 -4.24 25.16
CA GLU A 5 -8.26 -3.01 24.38
C GLU A 5 -8.84 -3.06 22.96
N GLY A 6 -9.48 -4.17 22.58
CA GLY A 6 -10.06 -4.38 21.25
C GLY A 6 -9.04 -4.80 20.20
N THR A 7 -7.80 -5.17 20.61
CA THR A 7 -6.82 -5.81 19.76
C THR A 7 -7.22 -7.23 19.48
N GLY A 8 -7.26 -7.65 18.24
CA GLY A 8 -7.74 -8.98 17.94
C GLY A 8 -7.39 -9.48 16.54
N LEU A 9 -7.51 -10.80 16.43
CA LEU A 9 -7.52 -11.51 15.17
C LEU A 9 -8.82 -12.29 15.07
N SER A 10 -9.60 -12.00 14.04
CA SER A 10 -10.85 -12.68 13.73
C SER A 10 -10.71 -13.45 12.43
N PHE A 11 -11.27 -14.63 12.40
CA PHE A 11 -11.41 -15.43 11.21
C PHE A 11 -12.83 -15.98 11.16
N TYR A 12 -13.54 -15.74 10.08
CA TYR A 12 -14.88 -16.28 9.90
C TYR A 12 -15.13 -16.66 8.44
N THR A 13 -16.04 -17.62 8.26
CA THR A 13 -16.50 -18.05 6.94
C THR A 13 -17.99 -17.80 6.86
N ASN A 14 -18.44 -17.21 5.77
CA ASN A 14 -19.86 -17.05 5.50
C ASN A 14 -20.38 -18.28 4.75
N ARG A 15 -21.19 -19.10 5.42
CA ARG A 15 -21.78 -20.34 4.84
C ARG A 15 -23.20 -20.13 4.33
N GLU A 16 -23.77 -18.96 4.50
CA GLU A 16 -25.16 -18.67 4.11
C GLU A 16 -25.27 -18.22 2.63
N ASP A 17 -24.16 -17.89 2.00
CA ASP A 17 -24.15 -17.58 0.57
C ASP A 17 -24.20 -18.87 -0.24
N SER A 18 -25.36 -19.11 -0.89
CA SER A 18 -25.58 -20.29 -1.72
C SER A 18 -24.84 -20.22 -3.07
N ILE A 19 -24.19 -19.14 -3.39
CA ILE A 19 -23.51 -18.85 -4.67
C ILE A 19 -22.01 -19.09 -4.55
N ALA A 20 -21.39 -18.67 -3.45
CA ALA A 20 -19.97 -18.86 -3.22
C ALA A 20 -19.66 -20.28 -2.69
N SER A 21 -18.65 -20.93 -3.27
CA SER A 21 -18.14 -22.21 -2.74
C SER A 21 -17.26 -22.00 -1.51
N GLN A 22 -16.56 -20.87 -1.44
CA GLN A 22 -15.81 -20.42 -0.27
C GLN A 22 -15.96 -18.90 -0.12
N ASP A 23 -16.16 -18.47 1.11
CA ASP A 23 -16.23 -17.09 1.51
C ASP A 23 -15.56 -16.97 2.89
N MET A 24 -14.39 -16.35 2.93
CA MET A 24 -13.55 -16.27 4.11
C MET A 24 -13.08 -14.85 4.34
N THR A 25 -13.18 -14.38 5.58
CA THR A 25 -12.65 -13.10 6.00
C THR A 25 -11.65 -13.30 7.14
N VAL A 26 -10.54 -12.60 7.04
CA VAL A 26 -9.54 -12.47 8.10
C VAL A 26 -9.46 -10.99 8.47
N GLU A 27 -9.66 -10.69 9.73
CA GLU A 27 -9.61 -9.33 10.24
C GLU A 27 -8.56 -9.22 11.35
N LEU A 28 -7.74 -8.19 11.25
CA LEU A 28 -6.77 -7.78 12.24
C LEU A 28 -7.20 -6.43 12.80
N SER A 29 -7.51 -6.35 14.09
CA SER A 29 -8.06 -5.15 14.71
C SER A 29 -7.06 -4.52 15.68
N ARG A 30 -6.79 -3.23 15.50
CA ARG A 30 -6.09 -2.36 16.44
C ARG A 30 -4.78 -2.91 17.03
N ILE A 31 -3.85 -3.36 16.19
CA ILE A 31 -2.52 -3.73 16.65
C ILE A 31 -1.66 -2.48 16.81
N ASN A 32 -1.05 -2.32 17.98
CA ASN A 32 -0.09 -1.25 18.23
C ASN A 32 1.23 -1.53 17.53
N LEU A 33 1.67 -0.64 16.65
CA LEU A 33 2.93 -0.81 15.89
C LEU A 33 4.16 -0.89 16.81
N LYS A 34 4.14 -0.25 17.98
CA LYS A 34 5.24 -0.35 18.96
C LYS A 34 5.49 -1.78 19.44
N GLU A 35 4.46 -2.63 19.46
CA GLU A 35 4.59 -4.02 19.91
C GLU A 35 5.44 -4.86 18.95
N PHE A 36 5.47 -4.51 17.65
CA PHE A 36 6.32 -5.22 16.69
C PHE A 36 7.82 -5.12 17.03
N ARG A 37 8.25 -3.98 17.59
CA ARG A 37 9.66 -3.81 17.99
C ARG A 37 10.10 -4.78 19.09
N ARG A 38 9.15 -5.26 19.92
CA ARG A 38 9.44 -6.29 20.95
C ARG A 38 9.77 -7.65 20.33
N ILE A 39 9.19 -7.92 19.14
CA ILE A 39 9.38 -9.18 18.41
C ILE A 39 10.53 -9.03 17.40
N LEU A 40 10.66 -7.86 16.78
CA LEU A 40 11.62 -7.53 15.75
C LEU A 40 12.46 -6.31 16.17
N PRO A 41 13.49 -6.49 17.01
CA PRO A 41 14.23 -5.38 17.63
C PRO A 41 15.03 -4.52 16.64
N TYR A 42 15.19 -4.99 15.40
CA TYR A 42 15.87 -4.23 14.33
C TYR A 42 14.92 -3.35 13.50
N MET A 43 13.63 -3.38 13.78
CA MET A 43 12.69 -2.48 13.12
C MET A 43 12.92 -1.04 13.55
N PRO A 44 12.76 -0.08 12.62
CA PRO A 44 12.73 1.35 12.97
C PRO A 44 11.65 1.64 13.99
N ASP A 45 11.76 2.76 14.67
CA ASP A 45 10.75 3.18 15.64
C ASP A 45 9.47 3.59 14.91
N MET A 46 8.42 2.79 15.07
CA MET A 46 7.11 3.02 14.45
C MET A 46 6.05 3.09 15.54
N GLU A 47 5.21 4.10 15.45
CA GLU A 47 4.05 4.28 16.31
C GLU A 47 2.78 4.34 15.46
N GLY A 48 1.64 4.03 16.06
CA GLY A 48 0.34 4.04 15.43
C GLY A 48 -0.40 2.73 15.64
N TRP A 49 -1.59 2.67 15.06
CA TRP A 49 -2.48 1.52 15.18
C TRP A 49 -2.74 0.95 13.80
N ILE A 50 -2.50 -0.33 13.63
CA ILE A 50 -2.76 -1.05 12.38
C ILE A 50 -4.03 -1.87 12.50
N GLY A 51 -4.88 -1.77 11.49
CA GLY A 51 -6.01 -2.64 11.25
C GLY A 51 -5.96 -3.16 9.82
N ALA A 52 -6.36 -4.39 9.59
CA ALA A 52 -6.41 -4.97 8.25
C ALA A 52 -7.58 -5.92 8.12
N GLU A 53 -8.18 -5.96 6.95
CA GLU A 53 -9.18 -6.95 6.57
C GLU A 53 -8.76 -7.56 5.22
N ALA A 54 -8.85 -8.87 5.11
CA ALA A 54 -8.66 -9.57 3.85
C ALA A 54 -9.86 -10.50 3.63
N HIS A 55 -10.46 -10.40 2.46
CA HIS A 55 -11.63 -11.17 2.08
C HIS A 55 -11.32 -12.01 0.85
N TYR A 56 -11.56 -13.31 0.95
CA TYR A 56 -11.42 -14.28 -0.12
C TYR A 56 -12.77 -14.86 -0.47
N ILE A 57 -13.14 -14.74 -1.74
CA ILE A 57 -14.36 -15.35 -2.29
C ILE A 57 -13.98 -16.26 -3.45
N GLU A 58 -14.55 -17.45 -3.46
CA GLU A 58 -14.46 -18.40 -4.57
C GLU A 58 -15.86 -18.88 -4.98
N SER A 59 -16.16 -18.80 -6.28
CA SER A 59 -17.42 -19.28 -6.85
C SER A 59 -17.15 -19.97 -8.20
N GLY A 60 -17.11 -21.30 -8.19
CA GLY A 60 -16.75 -22.10 -9.36
C GLY A 60 -15.33 -21.79 -9.83
N PRO A 61 -15.14 -21.33 -11.09
CA PRO A 61 -13.83 -20.95 -11.60
C PRO A 61 -13.38 -19.54 -11.18
N TYR A 62 -14.24 -18.78 -10.55
CA TYR A 62 -13.98 -17.38 -10.18
C TYR A 62 -13.45 -17.28 -8.76
N MET A 63 -12.40 -16.52 -8.60
CA MET A 63 -11.80 -16.18 -7.31
C MET A 63 -11.61 -14.68 -7.23
N MET A 64 -11.76 -14.12 -6.05
CA MET A 64 -11.45 -12.72 -5.75
C MET A 64 -10.77 -12.64 -4.38
N VAL A 65 -9.75 -11.82 -4.29
CA VAL A 65 -9.17 -11.40 -3.01
C VAL A 65 -9.25 -9.90 -2.93
N SER A 66 -9.88 -9.39 -1.88
CA SER A 66 -9.79 -7.97 -1.53
C SER A 66 -9.09 -7.79 -0.20
N SER A 67 -8.43 -6.66 -0.02
CA SER A 67 -7.74 -6.33 1.21
C SER A 67 -7.80 -4.84 1.49
N ASP A 68 -8.02 -4.51 2.75
CA ASP A 68 -7.95 -3.16 3.29
C ASP A 68 -6.95 -3.16 4.45
N LEU A 69 -6.04 -2.21 4.43
CA LEU A 69 -5.06 -1.97 5.49
C LEU A 69 -5.15 -0.52 5.91
N LYS A 70 -5.31 -0.27 7.21
CA LYS A 70 -5.33 1.07 7.80
C LYS A 70 -4.23 1.21 8.82
N VAL A 71 -3.58 2.36 8.81
CA VAL A 71 -2.61 2.75 9.83
C VAL A 71 -3.00 4.12 10.34
N ASP A 72 -3.52 4.17 11.56
CA ASP A 72 -3.92 5.40 12.20
C ASP A 72 -2.80 5.97 13.06
N GLU A 73 -2.68 7.31 13.05
CA GLU A 73 -1.69 8.07 13.84
C GLU A 73 -0.24 7.59 13.60
N PHE A 74 0.07 7.24 12.33
CA PHE A 74 1.38 6.69 11.99
C PHE A 74 2.50 7.70 12.26
N LYS A 75 3.54 7.23 12.96
CA LYS A 75 4.82 7.93 13.09
C LYS A 75 5.96 6.99 12.74
N TYR A 76 6.96 7.53 12.10
CA TYR A 76 8.19 6.82 11.76
C TYR A 76 9.40 7.61 12.29
N GLU A 77 10.23 6.99 13.13
CA GLU A 77 11.37 7.62 13.81
C GLU A 77 11.00 8.97 14.47
N GLY A 78 9.82 8.99 15.14
CA GLY A 78 9.28 10.16 15.80
C GLY A 78 8.62 11.21 14.90
N THR A 79 8.71 11.08 13.57
CA THR A 79 8.07 11.99 12.60
C THR A 79 6.63 11.58 12.36
N PRO A 80 5.62 12.45 12.62
CA PRO A 80 4.23 12.14 12.35
C PRO A 80 3.97 12.09 10.84
N LEU A 81 3.38 10.99 10.37
CA LEU A 81 3.02 10.76 8.98
C LEU A 81 1.51 10.65 8.75
N GLY A 82 0.68 10.85 9.81
CA GLY A 82 -0.77 10.87 9.70
C GLY A 82 -1.43 9.50 9.51
N ASN A 83 -2.59 9.49 8.88
CA ASN A 83 -3.38 8.29 8.66
C ASN A 83 -3.21 7.77 7.23
N TRP A 84 -3.04 6.46 7.11
CA TRP A 84 -2.86 5.78 5.83
C TRP A 84 -3.89 4.69 5.64
N GLU A 85 -4.39 4.57 4.42
CA GLU A 85 -5.27 3.50 4.00
C GLU A 85 -4.79 2.95 2.65
N PHE A 86 -4.68 1.63 2.59
CA PHE A 86 -4.32 0.88 1.38
C PHE A 86 -5.45 -0.09 1.11
N SER A 87 -6.08 0.01 -0.05
CA SER A 87 -7.13 -0.90 -0.47
C SER A 87 -6.75 -1.53 -1.79
N GLY A 88 -7.05 -2.81 -1.94
CA GLY A 88 -6.71 -3.52 -3.15
C GLY A 88 -7.63 -4.70 -3.43
N VAL A 89 -7.78 -4.99 -4.71
CA VAL A 89 -8.52 -6.15 -5.22
C VAL A 89 -7.63 -6.90 -6.21
N TYR A 90 -7.61 -8.20 -6.07
CA TYR A 90 -6.95 -9.12 -6.99
C TYR A 90 -7.97 -10.10 -7.57
N LEU A 91 -8.01 -10.18 -8.90
CA LEU A 91 -8.91 -11.02 -9.68
C LEU A 91 -8.09 -11.81 -10.69
N PRO A 92 -7.92 -13.12 -10.53
CA PRO A 92 -7.41 -13.97 -11.61
C PRO A 92 -8.48 -14.11 -12.68
N GLY A 93 -8.12 -13.84 -13.94
CA GLY A 93 -8.99 -14.01 -15.09
C GLY A 93 -8.97 -15.42 -15.68
N ASP A 94 -9.91 -15.70 -16.59
CA ASP A 94 -10.10 -17.02 -17.21
C ASP A 94 -8.90 -17.45 -18.08
N GLU A 95 -8.16 -16.52 -18.66
CA GLU A 95 -7.00 -16.75 -19.54
C GLU A 95 -5.65 -16.75 -18.79
N LYS A 96 -5.67 -16.94 -17.47
CA LYS A 96 -4.52 -16.83 -16.56
C LYS A 96 -3.94 -15.42 -16.43
N ASP A 97 -4.64 -14.41 -16.86
CA ASP A 97 -4.34 -13.03 -16.52
C ASP A 97 -4.73 -12.73 -15.07
N HIS A 98 -3.97 -11.88 -14.43
CA HIS A 98 -4.21 -11.48 -13.07
C HIS A 98 -4.45 -9.97 -13.04
N HIS A 99 -5.65 -9.57 -12.65
CA HIS A 99 -6.03 -8.18 -12.51
C HIS A 99 -5.76 -7.72 -11.11
N VAL A 100 -5.13 -6.57 -10.97
CA VAL A 100 -4.89 -5.89 -9.70
C VAL A 100 -5.41 -4.48 -9.83
N ASP A 101 -6.17 -4.05 -8.85
CA ASP A 101 -6.63 -2.68 -8.70
C ASP A 101 -6.48 -2.28 -7.24
N GLY A 102 -6.01 -1.07 -6.98
CA GLY A 102 -5.81 -0.62 -5.62
C GLY A 102 -5.53 0.88 -5.52
N TYR A 103 -5.74 1.42 -4.35
CA TYR A 103 -5.49 2.82 -4.07
C TYR A 103 -4.86 3.04 -2.70
N ILE A 104 -4.20 4.18 -2.59
CA ILE A 104 -3.60 4.68 -1.36
C ILE A 104 -4.28 5.98 -0.98
N ARG A 105 -4.75 6.06 0.26
CA ARG A 105 -5.24 7.31 0.86
C ARG A 105 -4.32 7.76 1.98
N HIS A 106 -4.14 9.06 2.05
CA HIS A 106 -3.44 9.73 3.12
C HIS A 106 -4.35 10.80 3.73
N ASN A 107 -4.60 10.72 5.05
CA ASN A 107 -5.53 11.60 5.75
C ASN A 107 -6.89 11.72 5.06
N ASN A 108 -7.47 10.57 4.67
CA ASN A 108 -8.75 10.41 3.98
C ASN A 108 -8.83 10.98 2.54
N LYS A 109 -7.70 11.37 1.96
CA LYS A 109 -7.62 11.77 0.55
C LYS A 109 -6.91 10.68 -0.25
N GLU A 110 -7.45 10.31 -1.38
CA GLU A 110 -6.76 9.45 -2.34
C GLU A 110 -5.57 10.22 -2.92
N ILE A 111 -4.40 9.60 -2.88
CA ILE A 111 -3.15 10.19 -3.36
C ILE A 111 -2.46 9.33 -4.42
N ALA A 112 -2.86 8.07 -4.54
CA ALA A 112 -2.39 7.21 -5.61
C ALA A 112 -3.40 6.09 -5.90
N HIS A 113 -3.49 5.72 -7.17
CA HIS A 113 -4.26 4.60 -7.69
C HIS A 113 -3.38 3.72 -8.59
N LEU A 114 -3.45 2.42 -8.39
CA LEU A 114 -2.76 1.41 -9.19
C LEU A 114 -3.79 0.54 -9.89
N GLY A 115 -3.75 0.47 -11.22
CA GLY A 115 -4.52 -0.50 -12.00
C GLY A 115 -3.58 -1.30 -12.89
N GLY A 116 -3.77 -2.62 -13.01
CA GLY A 116 -2.87 -3.41 -13.83
C GLY A 116 -3.29 -4.84 -14.09
N ILE A 117 -2.63 -5.42 -15.08
CA ILE A 117 -2.78 -6.80 -15.50
C ILE A 117 -1.41 -7.45 -15.51
N TYR A 118 -1.31 -8.60 -14.88
CA TYR A 118 -0.14 -9.47 -14.95
C TYR A 118 -0.49 -10.75 -15.71
N LEU A 119 0.27 -11.06 -16.75
CA LEU A 119 0.15 -12.25 -17.55
C LEU A 119 1.33 -13.20 -17.24
N PRO A 120 1.11 -14.36 -16.59
CA PRO A 120 2.15 -15.35 -16.44
C PRO A 120 2.63 -15.84 -17.80
N THR A 121 3.93 -15.96 -17.99
CA THR A 121 4.54 -16.52 -19.21
C THR A 121 5.20 -17.85 -18.92
N THR A 122 5.39 -18.68 -19.94
CA THR A 122 5.96 -20.04 -19.82
C THR A 122 7.42 -20.03 -19.37
N ASP A 123 8.13 -18.91 -19.54
CA ASP A 123 9.51 -18.71 -19.07
C ASP A 123 9.59 -18.27 -17.61
N GLY A 124 8.45 -18.13 -16.93
CA GLY A 124 8.33 -17.75 -15.52
C GLY A 124 8.57 -16.27 -15.21
N LYS A 125 8.80 -15.42 -16.24
CA LYS A 125 9.04 -13.99 -16.03
C LYS A 125 7.76 -13.18 -15.90
N GLY A 126 6.72 -13.59 -16.62
CA GLY A 126 5.47 -12.85 -16.73
C GLY A 126 5.58 -11.57 -17.57
N ASN A 127 4.45 -10.96 -17.81
CA ASN A 127 4.33 -9.68 -18.49
C ASN A 127 3.38 -8.78 -17.71
N LEU A 128 3.89 -7.66 -17.22
CA LEU A 128 3.14 -6.64 -16.48
C LEU A 128 2.67 -5.55 -17.42
N SER A 129 1.43 -5.14 -17.27
CA SER A 129 0.90 -3.89 -17.83
C SER A 129 0.12 -3.19 -16.72
N ALA A 130 0.69 -2.16 -16.14
CA ALA A 130 0.08 -1.44 -15.01
C ALA A 130 0.28 0.06 -15.17
N ASP A 131 -0.67 0.81 -14.64
CA ASP A 131 -0.61 2.27 -14.56
C ASP A 131 -0.75 2.69 -13.09
N VAL A 132 0.09 3.63 -12.67
CA VAL A 132 0.00 4.28 -11.36
C VAL A 132 -0.33 5.73 -11.59
N ALA A 133 -1.49 6.17 -11.12
CA ALA A 133 -1.88 7.58 -11.10
C ALA A 133 -1.58 8.19 -9.72
N PHE A 134 -1.06 9.40 -9.69
CA PHE A 134 -0.82 10.20 -8.50
C PHE A 134 -1.72 11.43 -8.52
N GLU A 135 -2.40 11.70 -7.40
CA GLU A 135 -3.23 12.89 -7.18
C GLU A 135 -2.76 13.61 -5.93
N HIS A 136 -2.10 14.75 -6.12
CA HIS A 136 -1.53 15.56 -5.03
C HIS A 136 -0.76 14.72 -4.01
N PHE A 137 0.09 13.80 -4.52
CA PHE A 137 0.90 12.95 -3.66
C PHE A 137 1.93 13.82 -2.91
N PRO A 138 1.84 13.93 -1.57
CA PRO A 138 2.67 14.86 -0.81
C PRO A 138 4.11 14.34 -0.67
N LEU A 139 5.08 15.09 -1.22
CA LEU A 139 6.49 14.70 -1.18
C LEU A 139 7.09 14.66 0.23
N ASN A 140 6.56 15.43 1.15
CA ASN A 140 7.08 15.50 2.51
C ASN A 140 6.96 14.18 3.29
N VAL A 141 6.05 13.27 2.89
CA VAL A 141 5.90 11.95 3.53
C VAL A 141 7.10 11.04 3.29
N ILE A 142 7.95 11.36 2.30
CA ILE A 142 9.15 10.61 1.97
C ILE A 142 10.33 11.01 2.87
N ASN A 143 10.32 12.22 3.43
CA ASN A 143 11.46 12.77 4.17
C ASN A 143 12.01 11.88 5.29
N PRO A 144 11.18 11.22 6.13
CA PRO A 144 11.70 10.37 7.20
C PRO A 144 12.47 9.14 6.71
N PHE A 145 12.32 8.77 5.44
CA PHE A 145 13.02 7.64 4.82
C PHE A 145 14.32 8.05 4.12
N ILE A 146 14.61 9.35 4.06
CA ILE A 146 15.86 9.87 3.50
C ILE A 146 16.95 9.80 4.59
N PRO A 147 18.06 9.08 4.36
CA PRO A 147 19.11 8.95 5.37
C PRO A 147 19.71 10.30 5.75
N ASP A 148 20.04 10.47 7.04
CA ASP A 148 20.76 11.62 7.60
C ASP A 148 20.14 12.99 7.33
N ASN A 149 18.84 13.05 6.99
CA ASN A 149 18.15 14.29 6.61
C ASN A 149 18.92 15.10 5.54
N MET A 150 19.56 14.40 4.59
CA MET A 150 20.38 15.05 3.57
C MET A 150 19.57 16.00 2.70
N ILE A 151 18.30 15.66 2.47
CA ILE A 151 17.38 16.42 1.62
C ILE A 151 16.02 16.42 2.29
N GLU A 152 15.36 17.57 2.31
CA GLU A 152 13.96 17.72 2.68
C GLU A 152 13.17 18.11 1.44
N LEU A 153 12.11 17.36 1.15
CA LEU A 153 11.23 17.57 0.02
C LEU A 153 9.90 18.15 0.49
N GLY A 154 9.35 19.08 -0.27
CA GLY A 154 8.00 19.62 -0.09
C GLY A 154 7.31 19.79 -1.43
N GLY A 155 5.99 20.01 -1.38
CA GLY A 155 5.13 20.08 -2.57
C GLY A 155 4.49 18.74 -2.90
N ASP A 156 3.81 18.69 -4.04
CA ASP A 156 2.99 17.55 -4.45
C ASP A 156 3.38 17.05 -5.84
N ILE A 157 3.09 15.77 -6.09
CA ILE A 157 3.21 15.14 -7.42
C ILE A 157 1.83 14.77 -7.92
N ASP A 158 1.55 15.12 -9.18
CA ASP A 158 0.40 14.70 -9.96
C ASP A 158 0.88 14.02 -11.24
N GLY A 159 0.09 13.08 -11.76
CA GLY A 159 0.37 12.47 -13.06
C GLY A 159 0.28 10.95 -13.07
N THR A 160 0.78 10.34 -14.15
CA THR A 160 0.64 8.90 -14.36
C THR A 160 1.95 8.27 -14.81
N LEU A 161 2.27 7.12 -14.25
CA LEU A 161 3.37 6.25 -14.68
C LEU A 161 2.81 4.93 -15.19
N ALA A 162 3.08 4.59 -16.45
CA ALA A 162 2.82 3.29 -17.02
C ALA A 162 4.06 2.39 -16.83
N MET A 163 3.81 1.16 -16.40
CA MET A 163 4.81 0.09 -16.25
C MET A 163 4.45 -1.06 -17.19
N LYS A 164 5.41 -1.50 -18.03
CA LYS A 164 5.17 -2.58 -18.99
C LYS A 164 6.35 -3.53 -19.08
N GLY A 165 6.06 -4.81 -19.34
CA GLY A 165 7.05 -5.84 -19.63
C GLY A 165 7.38 -6.74 -18.45
N ASP A 166 8.62 -7.18 -18.34
CA ASP A 166 9.13 -8.04 -17.28
C ASP A 166 9.04 -7.33 -15.92
N PRO A 167 8.31 -7.87 -14.90
CA PRO A 167 8.18 -7.22 -13.60
C PRO A 167 9.50 -6.97 -12.87
N SER A 168 10.56 -7.73 -13.19
CA SER A 168 11.89 -7.53 -12.60
C SER A 168 12.64 -6.36 -13.22
N LYS A 169 12.25 -5.91 -14.42
CA LYS A 169 12.83 -4.80 -15.17
C LYS A 169 11.77 -4.10 -16.02
N PRO A 170 10.76 -3.49 -15.40
CA PRO A 170 9.68 -2.87 -16.15
C PRO A 170 10.18 -1.67 -16.94
N LEU A 171 9.61 -1.48 -18.11
CA LEU A 171 9.73 -0.22 -18.84
C LEU A 171 8.77 0.78 -18.22
N LEU A 172 9.31 1.90 -17.76
CA LEU A 172 8.54 2.99 -17.19
C LEU A 172 8.36 4.09 -18.24
N ASN A 173 7.14 4.55 -18.40
CA ASN A 173 6.79 5.68 -19.25
C ASN A 173 5.66 6.46 -18.59
N GLY A 174 5.74 7.80 -18.62
CA GLY A 174 4.69 8.61 -18.02
C GLY A 174 5.07 10.07 -17.97
N GLU A 175 4.15 10.84 -17.44
CA GLU A 175 4.28 12.27 -17.24
C GLU A 175 3.91 12.60 -15.80
N LEU A 176 4.83 13.25 -15.10
CA LEU A 176 4.63 13.73 -13.73
C LEU A 176 4.73 15.24 -13.72
N SER A 177 3.75 15.87 -13.13
CA SER A 177 3.71 17.30 -12.83
C SER A 177 4.11 17.50 -11.37
N LEU A 178 4.95 18.49 -11.14
CA LEU A 178 5.42 18.86 -9.79
C LEU A 178 4.77 20.19 -9.42
N ASP A 179 4.00 20.22 -8.36
CA ASP A 179 3.38 21.45 -7.85
C ASP A 179 4.07 21.91 -6.58
N SER A 180 4.44 23.20 -6.57
CA SER A 180 5.03 23.89 -5.40
C SER A 180 6.21 23.14 -4.77
N VAL A 181 6.99 22.43 -5.61
CA VAL A 181 8.10 21.60 -5.13
C VAL A 181 9.22 22.45 -4.55
N SER A 182 9.65 22.11 -3.37
CA SER A 182 10.81 22.67 -2.69
C SER A 182 11.79 21.55 -2.33
N ILE A 183 13.08 21.84 -2.52
CA ILE A 183 14.16 20.96 -2.11
C ILE A 183 15.08 21.76 -1.19
N PHE A 184 15.15 21.33 0.08
CA PHE A 184 16.05 21.92 1.05
C PHE A 184 17.16 20.95 1.39
N MET A 185 18.40 21.44 1.44
CA MET A 185 19.61 20.67 1.77
C MET A 185 20.23 21.24 3.04
N PRO A 186 19.95 20.67 4.23
CA PRO A 186 20.44 21.21 5.51
C PRO A 186 21.96 21.36 5.57
N ALA A 187 22.71 20.44 4.96
CA ALA A 187 24.16 20.48 4.93
C ALA A 187 24.73 21.71 4.19
N LEU A 188 24.02 22.27 3.21
CA LEU A 188 24.43 23.46 2.49
C LEU A 188 24.08 24.75 3.26
N SER A 189 23.02 24.76 4.04
CA SER A 189 22.61 25.94 4.80
C SER A 189 23.49 26.20 6.03
N ALA A 190 24.28 25.23 6.48
CA ALA A 190 25.21 25.39 7.59
C ALA A 190 26.55 26.01 7.17
N LEU A 191 26.75 26.32 5.89
CA LEU A 191 27.98 26.89 5.33
C LEU A 191 27.90 28.41 5.08
N PHE A 192 26.74 29.03 5.40
CA PHE A 192 26.52 30.47 5.23
C PHE A 192 26.06 31.12 6.58
#